data_034bd9290c0422557b9ee2044905f333
#
_entry.id   034bd9290c0422557b9ee2044905f333
#
_cell.length_a   1.000
_cell.length_b   1.000
_cell.length_c   1.000
_cell.angle_alpha   90.00
_cell.angle_beta   90.00
_cell.angle_gamma   90.00
#
_symmetry.space_group_name_H-M   'P 1'
#
loop_
_entity.id
_entity.type
_entity.pdbx_description
1 polymer ?
#
loop_
_entity_poly.entity_id
_entity_poly.type
_entity_poly.pdbx_seq_one_letter_code
_entity_poly.pdbx_strand_id
1 'polypeptide(L)'
;MSDPRHRPVQAEGLPTPIGPYSPGVVFERLVIVSGQGATDPATGELAGPDVETQTRQVFRNMQAILEAGGSDLSRVLRCGVFLVDLRDFAKMNRVYAEVFGEHRPARTTVQVASLPEATPEP
;
A
#
# COMPACT_ATOMS: atom_id res chain seq x y z
N MET A 1 25.89 -4.30 -9.39
CA MET A 1 26.22 -2.91 -9.07
C MET A 1 24.95 -2.09 -9.04
N SER A 2 24.69 -1.37 -7.96
CA SER A 2 23.48 -0.56 -7.86
C SER A 2 23.68 0.81 -8.51
N ASP A 3 22.61 1.30 -9.12
CA ASP A 3 22.55 2.66 -9.65
C ASP A 3 22.45 3.63 -8.48
N PRO A 4 23.34 4.62 -8.33
CA PRO A 4 23.28 5.55 -7.21
C PRO A 4 22.05 6.46 -7.21
N ARG A 5 21.29 6.49 -8.33
CA ARG A 5 20.08 7.31 -8.42
C ARG A 5 18.89 6.72 -7.71
N HIS A 6 18.91 5.44 -7.36
CA HIS A 6 17.80 4.82 -6.66
C HIS A 6 18.27 4.11 -5.39
N ARG A 7 17.34 3.99 -4.44
CA ARG A 7 17.57 3.31 -3.18
C ARG A 7 16.29 2.69 -2.67
N PRO A 8 16.37 1.57 -1.93
CA PRO A 8 15.19 1.02 -1.29
C PRO A 8 14.73 1.92 -0.14
N VAL A 9 13.42 1.95 0.09
CA VAL A 9 12.86 2.60 1.28
C VAL A 9 13.10 1.67 2.46
N GLN A 10 13.69 2.19 3.52
CA GLN A 10 13.99 1.44 4.74
C GLN A 10 13.68 2.30 5.95
N ALA A 11 12.97 1.74 6.91
CA ALA A 11 12.70 2.36 8.21
C ALA A 11 12.16 1.28 9.15
N GLU A 12 12.30 1.52 10.44
CA GLU A 12 11.69 0.65 11.44
C GLU A 12 10.17 0.78 11.38
N GLY A 13 9.46 -0.30 11.67
CA GLY A 13 8.01 -0.30 11.74
C GLY A 13 7.28 -0.38 10.42
N LEU A 14 8.00 -0.47 9.30
CA LEU A 14 7.36 -0.67 8.01
C LEU A 14 6.85 -2.10 7.87
N PRO A 15 5.80 -2.31 7.06
CA PRO A 15 5.35 -3.68 6.77
C PRO A 15 6.49 -4.52 6.21
N THR A 16 6.64 -5.74 6.72
CA THR A 16 7.66 -6.66 6.23
C THR A 16 7.22 -7.22 4.87
N PRO A 17 8.03 -7.09 3.82
CA PRO A 17 7.70 -7.71 2.55
C PRO A 17 7.56 -9.22 2.67
N ILE A 18 6.59 -9.79 1.96
CA ILE A 18 6.34 -11.23 1.96
C ILE A 18 7.10 -11.96 0.85
N GLY A 19 8.07 -11.30 0.25
CA GLY A 19 8.88 -11.85 -0.81
C GLY A 19 10.15 -11.05 -1.02
N PRO A 20 10.94 -11.36 -2.05
CA PRO A 20 12.23 -10.71 -2.29
C PRO A 20 12.04 -9.35 -2.98
N TYR A 21 11.47 -8.38 -2.27
CA TYR A 21 11.27 -7.03 -2.77
C TYR A 21 11.34 -6.02 -1.62
N SER A 22 11.59 -4.77 -1.96
CA SER A 22 11.62 -3.68 -0.99
C SER A 22 10.20 -3.14 -0.74
N PRO A 23 9.92 -2.55 0.42
CA PRO A 23 8.63 -1.87 0.64
C PRO A 23 8.35 -0.79 -0.38
N GLY A 24 9.37 -0.12 -0.85
CA GLY A 24 9.29 0.88 -1.90
C GLY A 24 10.69 1.21 -2.38
N VAL A 25 10.77 1.95 -3.46
CA VAL A 25 12.04 2.39 -4.05
C VAL A 25 11.93 3.87 -4.37
N VAL A 26 12.97 4.62 -3.99
CA VAL A 26 13.10 6.02 -4.38
C VAL A 26 14.03 6.09 -5.58
N PHE A 27 13.58 6.76 -6.64
CA PHE A 27 14.40 7.08 -7.79
C PHE A 27 14.28 8.58 -8.03
N GLU A 28 15.38 9.30 -7.80
CA GLU A 28 15.39 10.76 -7.90
C GLU A 28 14.26 11.38 -7.05
N ARG A 29 13.25 11.94 -7.68
CA ARG A 29 12.13 12.60 -7.01
C ARG A 29 10.86 11.74 -6.95
N LEU A 30 10.94 10.49 -7.38
CA LEU A 30 9.81 9.56 -7.38
C LEU A 30 9.95 8.55 -6.25
N VAL A 31 8.83 8.24 -5.60
CA VAL A 31 8.73 7.15 -4.65
C VAL A 31 7.74 6.14 -5.23
N ILE A 32 8.20 4.92 -5.41
CA ILE A 32 7.37 3.83 -5.91
C ILE A 32 7.15 2.87 -4.77
N VAL A 33 5.89 2.64 -4.41
CA VAL A 33 5.51 1.79 -3.29
C VAL A 33 5.09 0.43 -3.82
N SER A 34 5.63 -0.62 -3.24
CA SER A 34 5.21 -1.99 -3.54
C SER A 34 3.76 -2.20 -3.15
N GLY A 35 3.09 -3.16 -3.78
CA GLY A 35 1.72 -3.50 -3.43
C GLY A 35 1.59 -3.78 -1.94
N GLN A 36 0.57 -3.19 -1.31
CA GLN A 36 0.33 -3.32 0.11
C GLN A 36 -0.97 -4.06 0.38
N GLY A 37 -0.90 -5.06 1.24
CA GLY A 37 -2.07 -5.68 1.82
C GLY A 37 -2.43 -5.04 3.15
N ALA A 38 -3.47 -5.56 3.78
CA ALA A 38 -4.02 -5.02 5.01
C ALA A 38 -3.36 -5.62 6.27
N THR A 39 -2.10 -5.95 6.18
CA THR A 39 -1.35 -6.49 7.31
C THR A 39 -0.96 -5.38 8.28
N ASP A 40 -1.29 -5.58 9.55
CA ASP A 40 -0.82 -4.70 10.62
C ASP A 40 0.65 -5.01 10.88
N PRO A 41 1.58 -4.07 10.65
CA PRO A 41 3.00 -4.36 10.83
C PRO A 41 3.40 -4.66 12.29
N ALA A 42 2.59 -4.25 13.26
CA ALA A 42 2.87 -4.54 14.66
C ALA A 42 2.60 -6.00 15.04
N THR A 43 1.64 -6.64 14.38
CA THR A 43 1.23 -8.01 14.71
C THR A 43 1.56 -9.02 13.61
N GLY A 44 1.74 -8.57 12.37
CA GLY A 44 1.91 -9.44 11.21
C GLY A 44 0.62 -10.08 10.73
N GLU A 45 -0.51 -9.69 11.29
CA GLU A 45 -1.83 -10.25 10.96
C GLU A 45 -2.69 -9.26 10.19
N LEU A 46 -3.71 -9.77 9.50
CA LEU A 46 -4.71 -8.92 8.84
C LEU A 46 -5.41 -8.05 9.88
N ALA A 47 -5.59 -6.77 9.54
CA ALA A 47 -6.21 -5.79 10.43
C ALA A 47 -7.67 -6.09 10.73
N GLY A 48 -8.35 -6.81 9.86
CA GLY A 48 -9.74 -7.18 10.07
C GLY A 48 -10.35 -7.84 8.84
N PRO A 49 -11.59 -8.38 8.96
CA PRO A 49 -12.20 -9.13 7.86
C PRO A 49 -12.90 -8.24 6.82
N ASP A 50 -13.27 -7.02 7.18
CA ASP A 50 -14.07 -6.16 6.31
C ASP A 50 -13.20 -5.25 5.46
N VAL A 51 -13.71 -4.89 4.28
CA VAL A 51 -12.96 -4.11 3.30
C VAL A 51 -12.63 -2.71 3.81
N GLU A 52 -13.48 -2.11 4.62
CA GLU A 52 -13.23 -0.76 5.16
C GLU A 52 -12.03 -0.75 6.10
N THR A 53 -11.98 -1.68 7.04
CA THR A 53 -10.84 -1.82 7.95
C THR A 53 -9.57 -2.17 7.20
N GLN A 54 -9.66 -3.06 6.23
CA GLN A 54 -8.52 -3.43 5.40
C GLN A 54 -8.00 -2.25 4.58
N THR A 55 -8.89 -1.49 3.97
CA THR A 55 -8.50 -0.31 3.17
C THR A 55 -7.78 0.73 4.04
N ARG A 56 -8.28 0.98 5.25
CA ARG A 56 -7.61 1.91 6.17
C ARG A 56 -6.21 1.45 6.52
N GLN A 57 -6.04 0.17 6.78
CA GLN A 57 -4.72 -0.37 7.11
C GLN A 57 -3.76 -0.29 5.93
N VAL A 58 -4.24 -0.59 4.72
CA VAL A 58 -3.43 -0.46 3.50
C VAL A 58 -2.90 0.98 3.38
N PHE A 59 -3.76 1.98 3.59
CA PHE A 59 -3.33 3.36 3.49
C PHE A 59 -2.38 3.78 4.61
N ARG A 60 -2.55 3.24 5.82
CA ARG A 60 -1.55 3.48 6.88
C ARG A 60 -0.19 2.93 6.49
N ASN A 61 -0.16 1.73 5.91
CA ASN A 61 1.07 1.11 5.45
C ASN A 61 1.71 1.92 4.32
N MET A 62 0.91 2.36 3.35
CA MET A 62 1.39 3.20 2.25
C MET A 62 1.94 4.53 2.77
N GLN A 63 1.23 5.16 3.69
CA GLN A 63 1.67 6.44 4.28
C GLN A 63 3.03 6.29 4.95
N ALA A 64 3.21 5.25 5.74
CA ALA A 64 4.48 5.00 6.42
C ALA A 64 5.63 4.82 5.44
N ILE A 65 5.40 4.08 4.36
CA ILE A 65 6.41 3.85 3.32
C ILE A 65 6.70 5.15 2.57
N LEU A 66 5.67 5.90 2.19
CA LEU A 66 5.84 7.18 1.49
C LEU A 66 6.64 8.15 2.33
N GLU A 67 6.31 8.28 3.62
CA GLU A 67 7.03 9.19 4.52
C GLU A 67 8.49 8.77 4.70
N ALA A 68 8.75 7.47 4.82
CA ALA A 68 10.12 6.96 4.89
C ALA A 68 10.89 7.25 3.60
N GLY A 69 10.20 7.37 2.46
CA GLY A 69 10.78 7.74 1.19
C GLY A 69 10.87 9.24 0.93
N GLY A 70 10.38 10.05 1.87
CA GLY A 70 10.41 11.52 1.74
C GLY A 70 9.20 12.12 1.05
N SER A 71 8.08 11.40 0.97
CA SER A 71 6.85 11.87 0.36
C SER A 71 5.68 11.73 1.34
N ASP A 72 4.46 11.81 0.86
CA ASP A 72 3.25 11.63 1.64
C ASP A 72 2.04 11.38 0.72
N LEU A 73 0.89 11.09 1.32
CA LEU A 73 -0.32 10.77 0.58
C LEU A 73 -0.83 11.92 -0.30
N SER A 74 -0.56 13.17 0.08
CA SER A 74 -1.02 14.32 -0.71
C SER A 74 -0.29 14.46 -2.06
N ARG A 75 0.80 13.74 -2.24
CA ARG A 75 1.63 13.79 -3.45
C ARG A 75 1.48 12.55 -4.32
N VAL A 76 0.56 11.66 -3.99
CA VAL A 76 0.32 10.47 -4.79
C VAL A 76 -0.22 10.87 -6.16
N LEU A 77 0.39 10.32 -7.20
CA LEU A 77 -0.02 10.58 -8.57
C LEU A 77 -1.00 9.53 -9.07
N ARG A 78 -0.80 8.28 -8.69
CA ARG A 78 -1.59 7.16 -9.17
C ARG A 78 -1.63 6.03 -8.16
N CYS A 79 -2.82 5.40 -8.04
CA CYS A 79 -3.00 4.16 -7.29
C CYS A 79 -3.58 3.08 -8.19
N GLY A 80 -3.12 1.85 -8.02
CA GLY A 80 -3.81 0.66 -8.51
C GLY A 80 -4.54 0.01 -7.34
N VAL A 81 -5.81 -0.31 -7.50
CA VAL A 81 -6.61 -0.97 -6.48
C VAL A 81 -7.05 -2.34 -6.98
N PHE A 82 -6.77 -3.35 -6.18
CA PHE A 82 -7.06 -4.75 -6.52
C PHE A 82 -7.99 -5.31 -5.45
N LEU A 83 -9.21 -5.67 -5.85
CA LEU A 83 -10.22 -6.23 -4.95
C LEU A 83 -10.50 -7.67 -5.35
N VAL A 84 -10.74 -8.54 -4.37
CA VAL A 84 -11.20 -9.90 -4.67
C VAL A 84 -12.69 -9.92 -5.02
N ASP A 85 -13.42 -8.86 -4.71
CA ASP A 85 -14.85 -8.75 -4.98
C ASP A 85 -15.22 -7.30 -5.27
N LEU A 86 -15.64 -7.00 -6.50
CA LEU A 86 -16.05 -5.64 -6.88
C LEU A 86 -17.33 -5.18 -6.19
N ARG A 87 -18.05 -6.07 -5.51
CA ARG A 87 -19.18 -5.64 -4.67
C ARG A 87 -18.73 -4.80 -3.49
N ASP A 88 -17.45 -4.85 -3.14
CA ASP A 88 -16.87 -4.01 -2.10
C ASP A 88 -16.44 -2.62 -2.60
N PHE A 89 -16.68 -2.32 -3.88
CA PHE A 89 -16.23 -1.10 -4.52
C PHE A 89 -16.70 0.17 -3.79
N ALA A 90 -17.98 0.24 -3.46
CA ALA A 90 -18.54 1.43 -2.80
C ALA A 90 -17.95 1.64 -1.39
N LYS A 91 -17.76 0.57 -0.64
CA LYS A 91 -17.19 0.65 0.71
C LYS A 91 -15.72 1.04 0.67
N MET A 92 -14.97 0.47 -0.24
CA MET A 92 -13.58 0.85 -0.46
C MET A 92 -13.47 2.33 -0.86
N ASN A 93 -14.31 2.76 -1.79
CA ASN A 93 -14.32 4.15 -2.25
C ASN A 93 -14.60 5.15 -1.13
N ARG A 94 -15.45 4.79 -0.17
CA ARG A 94 -15.75 5.67 0.96
C ARG A 94 -14.50 5.96 1.78
N VAL A 95 -13.74 4.92 2.10
CA VAL A 95 -12.49 5.06 2.86
C VAL A 95 -11.45 5.79 2.03
N TYR A 96 -11.35 5.44 0.76
CA TYR A 96 -10.44 6.08 -0.19
C TYR A 96 -10.66 7.59 -0.22
N ALA A 97 -11.91 8.02 -0.31
CA ALA A 97 -12.27 9.44 -0.32
C ALA A 97 -11.91 10.13 0.99
N GLU A 98 -12.12 9.46 2.12
CA GLU A 98 -11.74 10.01 3.43
C GLU A 98 -10.23 10.21 3.53
N VAL A 99 -9.45 9.25 3.04
CA VAL A 99 -7.99 9.28 3.14
C VAL A 99 -7.40 10.40 2.29
N PHE A 100 -7.84 10.54 1.05
CA PHE A 100 -7.29 11.55 0.14
C PHE A 100 -7.92 12.93 0.27
N GLY A 101 -9.13 13.01 0.81
CA GLY A 101 -9.83 14.29 0.89
C GLY A 101 -10.14 14.84 -0.49
N GLU A 102 -9.68 16.06 -0.77
CA GLU A 102 -9.90 16.69 -2.07
C GLU A 102 -8.90 16.24 -3.15
N HIS A 103 -7.80 15.65 -2.75
CA HIS A 103 -6.82 15.13 -3.69
C HIS A 103 -7.39 13.90 -4.41
N ARG A 104 -7.29 13.88 -5.72
CA ARG A 104 -7.85 12.80 -6.55
C ARG A 104 -6.78 12.24 -7.47
N PRO A 105 -5.92 11.32 -6.98
CA PRO A 105 -4.93 10.69 -7.85
C PRO A 105 -5.60 9.86 -8.93
N ALA A 106 -4.89 9.68 -10.04
CA ALA A 106 -5.34 8.76 -11.08
C ALA A 106 -5.44 7.35 -10.50
N ARG A 107 -6.40 6.56 -10.96
CA ARG A 107 -6.65 5.23 -10.39
C ARG A 107 -7.13 4.24 -11.42
N THR A 108 -6.73 3.00 -11.23
CA THR A 108 -7.33 1.82 -11.87
C THR A 108 -7.84 0.92 -10.76
N THR A 109 -9.06 0.42 -10.89
CA THR A 109 -9.64 -0.52 -9.93
C THR A 109 -10.10 -1.76 -10.67
N VAL A 110 -9.66 -2.93 -10.24
CA VAL A 110 -10.00 -4.21 -10.87
C VAL A 110 -10.31 -5.26 -9.82
N GLN A 111 -11.10 -6.25 -10.21
CA GLN A 111 -11.25 -7.47 -9.44
C GLN A 111 -10.20 -8.47 -9.89
N VAL A 112 -9.61 -9.16 -8.91
CA VAL A 112 -8.62 -10.21 -9.18
C VAL A 112 -9.12 -11.54 -8.61
N ALA A 113 -8.55 -12.63 -9.09
CA ALA A 113 -8.93 -13.96 -8.63
C ALA A 113 -8.57 -14.20 -7.17
N SER A 114 -7.42 -13.69 -6.74
CA SER A 114 -6.96 -13.79 -5.35
C SER A 114 -5.88 -12.76 -5.12
N LEU A 115 -5.59 -12.49 -3.85
CA LEU A 115 -4.51 -11.61 -3.42
C LEU A 115 -3.46 -12.44 -2.67
N PRO A 116 -2.18 -12.04 -2.75
CA PRO A 116 -1.17 -12.66 -1.91
C PRO A 116 -1.51 -12.45 -0.44
N GLU A 117 -1.38 -13.49 0.37
CA GLU A 117 -1.61 -13.40 1.80
C GLU A 117 -0.29 -13.38 2.54
N ALA A 118 -0.22 -12.55 3.58
CA ALA A 118 0.95 -12.50 4.45
C ALA A 118 0.89 -13.65 5.46
N THR A 119 0.68 -14.87 4.97
CA THR A 119 0.70 -16.06 5.82
C THR A 119 2.12 -16.59 5.92
N PRO A 120 2.57 -16.91 7.13
CA PRO A 120 3.87 -17.56 7.27
C PRO A 120 3.88 -18.86 6.49
N GLU A 121 4.98 -19.14 5.82
CA GLU A 121 5.15 -20.41 5.16
C GLU A 121 5.06 -21.55 6.17
N PRO A 122 4.40 -22.64 5.83
CA PRO A 122 4.31 -23.78 6.72
C PRO A 122 5.68 -24.40 7.00
#